data_d8631765cef2c52c3e6d0cc9c1612256
#
_entry.id   d8631765cef2c52c3e6d0cc9c1612256
#
_cell.length_a   1.000
_cell.length_b   1.000
_cell.length_c   1.000
_cell.angle_alpha   90.00
_cell.angle_beta   90.00
_cell.angle_gamma   90.00
#
_symmetry.space_group_name_H-M   'P 1'
#
loop_
_entity.id
_entity.type
_entity.pdbx_description
1 polymer ?
#
loop_
_entity_poly.entity_id
_entity_poly.type
_entity_poly.pdbx_seq_one_letter_code
_entity_poly.pdbx_strand_id
1 'polypeptide(L)'
;MIDWSEHDMRVSRTELKKSHERLQQLSIPLASLSKKQLKNLPASDYFMAELIALADITSANARIRQTKRVGKLISEENRHELVKALFDAYFPKEQVSKIESWSERLNINDEGTLKQFVKQYKVSERNSLYQLLLWIEYAKHTQDDELMLESKADLASYIREVTILSDLKG
;
A
#
# COMPACT_ATOMS: atom_id res chain seq x y z
N MET A 1 5.59 22.85 -16.20
CA MET A 1 4.54 23.19 -15.21
C MET A 1 3.27 22.40 -15.51
N ILE A 2 2.62 21.88 -14.49
CA ILE A 2 1.39 21.10 -14.65
C ILE A 2 0.23 22.05 -14.84
N ASP A 3 -0.59 21.80 -15.88
CA ASP A 3 -1.83 22.55 -16.09
C ASP A 3 -2.96 21.87 -15.32
N TRP A 4 -3.29 22.42 -14.16
CA TRP A 4 -4.30 21.83 -13.27
C TRP A 4 -5.72 21.90 -13.82
N SER A 5 -6.00 22.76 -14.79
CA SER A 5 -7.31 22.83 -15.42
C SER A 5 -7.65 21.58 -16.24
N GLU A 6 -6.65 20.85 -16.70
CA GLU A 6 -6.81 19.62 -17.49
C GLU A 6 -6.87 18.35 -16.64
N HIS A 7 -6.65 18.45 -15.33
CA HIS A 7 -6.60 17.28 -14.45
C HIS A 7 -7.88 17.13 -13.64
N ASP A 8 -8.43 15.91 -13.70
CA ASP A 8 -9.50 15.50 -12.81
C ASP A 8 -8.87 14.86 -11.57
N MET A 9 -8.94 15.55 -10.43
CA MET A 9 -8.33 15.10 -9.18
C MET A 9 -9.18 14.08 -8.41
N ARG A 10 -10.29 13.61 -9.00
CA ARG A 10 -11.04 12.51 -8.39
C ARG A 10 -10.30 11.20 -8.62
N VAL A 11 -10.28 10.34 -7.58
CA VAL A 11 -9.67 9.02 -7.70
C VAL A 11 -10.50 8.17 -8.67
N SER A 12 -9.87 7.58 -9.70
CA SER A 12 -10.58 6.77 -10.69
C SER A 12 -11.08 5.47 -10.06
N ARG A 13 -12.17 4.92 -10.59
CA ARG A 13 -12.70 3.62 -10.18
C ARG A 13 -11.68 2.51 -10.39
N THR A 14 -10.91 2.58 -11.47
CA THR A 14 -9.85 1.61 -11.77
C THR A 14 -8.78 1.62 -10.68
N GLU A 15 -8.31 2.80 -10.26
CA GLU A 15 -7.30 2.91 -9.20
C GLU A 15 -7.84 2.46 -7.84
N LEU A 16 -9.11 2.76 -7.53
CA LEU A 16 -9.75 2.27 -6.32
C LEU A 16 -9.81 0.74 -6.31
N LYS A 17 -10.18 0.13 -7.43
CA LYS A 17 -10.24 -1.32 -7.56
C LYS A 17 -8.86 -1.95 -7.34
N LYS A 18 -7.83 -1.40 -7.97
CA LYS A 18 -6.44 -1.85 -7.79
C LYS A 18 -5.99 -1.74 -6.33
N SER A 19 -6.36 -0.66 -5.67
CA SER A 19 -6.06 -0.44 -4.25
C SER A 19 -6.70 -1.52 -3.37
N HIS A 20 -7.98 -1.84 -3.60
CA HIS A 20 -8.68 -2.90 -2.86
C HIS A 20 -8.07 -4.27 -3.14
N GLU A 21 -7.70 -4.55 -4.37
CA GLU A 21 -7.04 -5.81 -4.74
C GLU A 21 -5.71 -5.98 -4.02
N ARG A 22 -4.93 -4.90 -3.88
CA ARG A 22 -3.68 -4.95 -3.11
C ARG A 22 -3.94 -5.30 -1.66
N LEU A 23 -4.95 -4.71 -1.02
CA LEU A 23 -5.30 -5.04 0.37
C LEU A 23 -5.71 -6.50 0.53
N GLN A 24 -6.46 -7.04 -0.43
CA GLN A 24 -6.82 -8.47 -0.42
C GLN A 24 -5.57 -9.34 -0.50
N GLN A 25 -4.62 -9.01 -1.36
CA GLN A 25 -3.36 -9.75 -1.50
C GLN A 25 -2.48 -9.64 -0.24
N LEU A 26 -2.46 -8.48 0.40
CA LEU A 26 -1.68 -8.25 1.62
C LEU A 26 -2.26 -9.00 2.83
N SER A 27 -3.52 -9.37 2.81
CA SER A 27 -4.12 -10.16 3.90
C SER A 27 -3.44 -11.52 4.08
N ILE A 28 -2.87 -12.07 3.00
CA ILE A 28 -2.18 -13.36 3.03
C ILE A 28 -0.90 -13.30 3.86
N PRO A 29 0.07 -12.40 3.56
CA PRO A 29 1.26 -12.28 4.42
C PRO A 29 0.93 -11.79 5.83
N LEU A 30 -0.11 -10.97 6.03
CA LEU A 30 -0.57 -10.60 7.36
C LEU A 30 -0.98 -11.83 8.18
N ALA A 31 -1.79 -12.71 7.60
CA ALA A 31 -2.24 -13.94 8.26
C ALA A 31 -1.09 -14.92 8.53
N SER A 32 0.04 -14.77 7.81
CA SER A 32 1.22 -15.62 7.94
C SER A 32 2.21 -15.14 9.02
N LEU A 33 1.95 -14.01 9.65
CA LEU A 33 2.80 -13.51 10.72
C LEU A 33 2.81 -14.44 11.92
N SER A 34 3.91 -14.45 12.68
CA SER A 34 4.00 -15.22 13.93
C SER A 34 3.01 -14.68 14.97
N LYS A 35 2.68 -15.51 15.97
CA LYS A 35 1.79 -15.09 17.06
C LYS A 35 2.30 -13.83 17.77
N LYS A 36 3.61 -13.71 17.95
CA LYS A 36 4.24 -12.54 18.57
C LYS A 36 4.04 -11.29 17.72
N GLN A 37 4.25 -11.41 16.41
CA GLN A 37 4.05 -10.30 15.47
C GLN A 37 2.59 -9.89 15.37
N LEU A 38 1.67 -10.87 15.36
CA LEU A 38 0.23 -10.61 15.33
C LEU A 38 -0.24 -9.80 16.55
N LYS A 39 0.28 -10.12 17.75
CA LYS A 39 -0.08 -9.39 18.97
C LYS A 39 0.30 -7.92 18.92
N ASN A 40 1.30 -7.55 18.13
CA ASN A 40 1.81 -6.19 18.04
C ASN A 40 1.17 -5.38 16.90
N LEU A 41 0.23 -5.97 16.15
CA LEU A 41 -0.44 -5.24 15.08
C LEU A 41 -1.37 -4.15 15.64
N PRO A 42 -1.35 -2.95 15.03
CA PRO A 42 -2.21 -1.84 15.44
C PRO A 42 -3.62 -2.01 14.85
N ALA A 43 -4.38 -2.95 15.38
CA ALA A 43 -5.70 -3.32 14.85
C ALA A 43 -6.67 -3.67 15.98
N SER A 44 -7.97 -3.59 15.66
CA SER A 44 -9.04 -3.96 16.59
C SER A 44 -9.07 -5.47 16.87
N ASP A 45 -9.67 -5.85 17.98
CA ASP A 45 -9.86 -7.27 18.32
C ASP A 45 -10.69 -7.99 17.27
N TYR A 46 -11.69 -7.32 16.71
CA TYR A 46 -12.52 -7.86 15.64
C TYR A 46 -11.68 -8.20 14.41
N PHE A 47 -10.85 -7.26 13.97
CA PHE A 47 -9.94 -7.49 12.83
C PHE A 47 -9.01 -8.67 13.10
N MET A 48 -8.42 -8.72 14.30
CA MET A 48 -7.51 -9.80 14.67
C MET A 48 -8.18 -11.17 14.63
N ALA A 49 -9.43 -11.27 15.08
CA ALA A 49 -10.18 -12.52 15.04
C ALA A 49 -10.39 -12.98 13.59
N GLU A 50 -10.74 -12.06 12.69
CA GLU A 50 -10.96 -12.38 11.28
C GLU A 50 -9.64 -12.76 10.58
N LEU A 51 -8.54 -12.12 10.94
CA LEU A 51 -7.21 -12.43 10.40
C LEU A 51 -6.75 -13.83 10.83
N ILE A 52 -6.95 -14.17 12.11
CA ILE A 52 -6.64 -15.51 12.64
C ILE A 52 -7.49 -16.57 11.95
N ALA A 53 -8.78 -16.28 11.73
CA ALA A 53 -9.67 -17.18 11.01
C ALA A 53 -9.15 -17.48 9.60
N LEU A 54 -8.59 -16.48 8.91
CA LEU A 54 -8.00 -16.66 7.57
C LEU A 54 -6.85 -17.68 7.61
N ALA A 55 -6.01 -17.60 8.64
CA ALA A 55 -4.86 -18.51 8.78
C ALA A 55 -5.29 -19.97 8.94
N ASP A 56 -6.46 -20.21 9.54
CA ASP A 56 -6.94 -21.57 9.86
C ASP A 56 -7.79 -22.20 8.75
N ILE A 57 -8.19 -21.43 7.72
CA ILE A 57 -9.02 -21.93 6.63
C ILE A 57 -8.20 -22.80 5.68
N THR A 58 -8.70 -24.02 5.39
CA THR A 58 -8.06 -24.97 4.46
C THR A 58 -8.76 -25.06 3.11
N SER A 59 -10.08 -24.81 3.05
CA SER A 59 -10.84 -24.83 1.80
C SER A 59 -10.49 -23.65 0.91
N ALA A 60 -10.18 -23.90 -0.37
CA ALA A 60 -9.80 -22.86 -1.33
C ALA A 60 -10.89 -21.80 -1.49
N ASN A 61 -12.16 -22.20 -1.63
CA ASN A 61 -13.26 -21.25 -1.82
C ASN A 61 -13.52 -20.40 -0.57
N ALA A 62 -13.49 -21.02 0.61
CA ALA A 62 -13.64 -20.31 1.88
C ALA A 62 -12.48 -19.33 2.10
N ARG A 63 -11.26 -19.74 1.71
CA ARG A 63 -10.06 -18.89 1.83
C ARG A 63 -10.15 -17.65 0.94
N ILE A 64 -10.64 -17.79 -0.29
CA ILE A 64 -10.85 -16.66 -1.19
C ILE A 64 -11.86 -15.67 -0.58
N ARG A 65 -12.98 -16.15 -0.04
CA ARG A 65 -13.99 -15.29 0.60
C ARG A 65 -13.43 -14.57 1.81
N GLN A 66 -12.69 -15.29 2.66
CA GLN A 66 -12.09 -14.71 3.87
C GLN A 66 -11.01 -13.69 3.53
N THR A 67 -10.22 -13.94 2.48
CA THR A 67 -9.20 -13.01 1.99
C THR A 67 -9.84 -11.69 1.56
N LYS A 68 -10.95 -11.75 0.84
CA LYS A 68 -11.71 -10.55 0.43
C LYS A 68 -12.26 -9.79 1.65
N ARG A 69 -12.78 -10.52 2.62
CA ARG A 69 -13.33 -9.95 3.86
C ARG A 69 -12.23 -9.23 4.65
N VAL A 70 -11.08 -9.87 4.84
CA VAL A 70 -9.95 -9.26 5.56
C VAL A 70 -9.45 -8.03 4.80
N GLY A 71 -9.34 -8.09 3.47
CA GLY A 71 -8.95 -6.95 2.65
C GLY A 71 -9.85 -5.74 2.85
N LYS A 72 -11.17 -5.97 2.89
CA LYS A 72 -12.13 -4.91 3.19
C LYS A 72 -11.95 -4.35 4.60
N LEU A 73 -11.71 -5.22 5.57
CA LEU A 73 -11.51 -4.80 6.96
C LEU A 73 -10.23 -3.97 7.14
N ILE A 74 -9.17 -4.25 6.37
CA ILE A 74 -7.96 -3.42 6.39
C ILE A 74 -8.32 -1.97 6.02
N SER A 75 -9.19 -1.77 5.04
CA SER A 75 -9.63 -0.42 4.64
C SER A 75 -10.43 0.30 5.72
N GLU A 76 -11.06 -0.44 6.63
CA GLU A 76 -11.86 0.10 7.74
C GLU A 76 -11.00 0.34 9.00
N GLU A 77 -9.81 -0.26 9.07
CA GLU A 77 -8.82 -0.01 10.11
C GLU A 77 -7.88 1.13 9.67
N ASN A 78 -6.83 1.39 10.44
CA ASN A 78 -5.78 2.31 10.00
C ASN A 78 -4.86 1.58 9.01
N ARG A 79 -5.17 1.69 7.72
CA ARG A 79 -4.45 1.03 6.63
C ARG A 79 -2.95 1.32 6.68
N HIS A 80 -2.59 2.59 6.84
CA HIS A 80 -1.18 3.00 6.80
C HIS A 80 -0.37 2.37 7.93
N GLU A 81 -0.94 2.32 9.14
CA GLU A 81 -0.29 1.70 10.28
C GLU A 81 -0.17 0.18 10.14
N LEU A 82 -1.22 -0.47 9.63
CA LEU A 82 -1.19 -1.92 9.38
C LEU A 82 -0.16 -2.29 8.31
N VAL A 83 -0.13 -1.56 7.21
CA VAL A 83 0.83 -1.79 6.14
C VAL A 83 2.26 -1.55 6.62
N LYS A 84 2.48 -0.49 7.41
CA LYS A 84 3.80 -0.21 8.01
C LYS A 84 4.24 -1.34 8.94
N ALA A 85 3.35 -1.82 9.80
CA ALA A 85 3.66 -2.92 10.73
C ALA A 85 4.02 -4.20 9.97
N LEU A 86 3.25 -4.54 8.94
CA LEU A 86 3.57 -5.68 8.07
C LEU A 86 4.92 -5.52 7.39
N PHE A 87 5.17 -4.36 6.83
CA PHE A 87 6.41 -4.05 6.11
C PHE A 87 7.63 -4.20 7.03
N ASP A 88 7.56 -3.66 8.24
CA ASP A 88 8.64 -3.75 9.22
C ASP A 88 8.87 -5.18 9.70
N ALA A 89 7.82 -5.99 9.75
CA ALA A 89 7.91 -7.41 10.09
C ALA A 89 8.43 -8.26 8.94
N TYR A 90 8.17 -7.85 7.71
CA TYR A 90 8.48 -8.61 6.50
C TYR A 90 9.94 -8.44 6.04
N PHE A 91 10.45 -7.21 6.04
CA PHE A 91 11.79 -6.91 5.56
C PHE A 91 12.79 -6.71 6.69
N PRO A 92 14.06 -7.13 6.49
CA PRO A 92 15.14 -6.76 7.41
C PRO A 92 15.32 -5.23 7.49
N LYS A 93 15.80 -4.76 8.62
CA LYS A 93 15.91 -3.32 8.92
C LYS A 93 16.70 -2.55 7.86
N GLU A 94 17.75 -3.14 7.31
CA GLU A 94 18.58 -2.51 6.27
C GLU A 94 17.79 -2.31 4.97
N GLN A 95 16.94 -3.27 4.62
CA GLN A 95 16.09 -3.17 3.45
C GLN A 95 14.96 -2.15 3.65
N VAL A 96 14.41 -2.07 4.85
CA VAL A 96 13.36 -1.09 5.18
C VAL A 96 13.84 0.33 4.83
N SER A 97 15.03 0.72 5.28
CA SER A 97 15.58 2.04 5.00
C SER A 97 15.78 2.30 3.51
N LYS A 98 16.29 1.31 2.78
CA LYS A 98 16.51 1.42 1.34
C LYS A 98 15.20 1.60 0.57
N ILE A 99 14.18 0.83 0.92
CA ILE A 99 12.88 0.90 0.25
C ILE A 99 12.19 2.23 0.57
N GLU A 100 12.20 2.65 1.83
CA GLU A 100 11.56 3.90 2.23
C GLU A 100 12.21 5.13 1.61
N SER A 101 13.48 5.05 1.23
CA SER A 101 14.17 6.15 0.56
C SER A 101 13.55 6.49 -0.82
N TRP A 102 12.81 5.57 -1.42
CA TRP A 102 12.12 5.83 -2.68
C TRP A 102 11.13 6.99 -2.59
N SER A 103 10.49 7.18 -1.44
CA SER A 103 9.53 8.29 -1.27
C SER A 103 10.16 9.67 -1.46
N GLU A 104 11.46 9.81 -1.18
CA GLU A 104 12.21 11.05 -1.39
C GLU A 104 12.77 11.17 -2.82
N ARG A 105 13.05 10.03 -3.46
CA ARG A 105 13.66 9.98 -4.79
C ARG A 105 12.66 10.13 -5.92
N LEU A 106 11.43 9.64 -5.71
CA LEU A 106 10.39 9.67 -6.73
C LEU A 106 9.90 11.11 -6.97
N ASN A 107 9.90 11.51 -8.23
CA ASN A 107 9.49 12.84 -8.66
C ASN A 107 8.69 12.71 -9.95
N ILE A 108 7.55 13.39 -10.01
CA ILE A 108 6.64 13.35 -11.15
C ILE A 108 7.31 13.84 -12.45
N ASN A 109 8.31 14.71 -12.32
CA ASN A 109 9.04 15.28 -13.46
C ASN A 109 10.25 14.43 -13.87
N ASP A 110 10.56 13.36 -13.14
CA ASP A 110 11.69 12.46 -13.43
C ASP A 110 11.16 11.10 -13.89
N GLU A 111 10.89 11.00 -15.18
CA GLU A 111 10.38 9.77 -15.79
C GLU A 111 11.34 8.59 -15.62
N GLY A 112 12.64 8.87 -15.59
CA GLY A 112 13.66 7.84 -15.37
C GLY A 112 13.51 7.14 -14.02
N THR A 113 13.27 7.91 -12.97
CA THR A 113 13.07 7.38 -11.62
C THR A 113 11.78 6.55 -11.54
N LEU A 114 10.72 7.02 -12.19
CA LEU A 114 9.45 6.29 -12.26
C LEU A 114 9.65 4.93 -12.94
N LYS A 115 10.35 4.91 -14.06
CA LYS A 115 10.64 3.68 -14.80
C LYS A 115 11.50 2.71 -13.98
N GLN A 116 12.49 3.22 -13.27
CA GLN A 116 13.35 2.40 -12.41
C GLN A 116 12.52 1.71 -11.32
N PHE A 117 11.63 2.45 -10.66
CA PHE A 117 10.78 1.90 -9.60
C PHE A 117 9.88 0.79 -10.15
N VAL A 118 9.18 1.07 -11.26
CA VAL A 118 8.26 0.10 -11.86
C VAL A 118 8.99 -1.14 -12.37
N LYS A 119 10.20 -0.98 -12.88
CA LYS A 119 11.03 -2.11 -13.33
C LYS A 119 11.49 -2.97 -12.14
N GLN A 120 11.85 -2.33 -11.03
CA GLN A 120 12.33 -3.04 -9.85
C GLN A 120 11.20 -3.77 -9.11
N TYR A 121 10.02 -3.16 -9.03
CA TYR A 121 8.87 -3.72 -8.30
C TYR A 121 7.75 -4.05 -9.27
N LYS A 122 7.70 -5.31 -9.68
CA LYS A 122 6.84 -5.79 -10.78
C LYS A 122 5.34 -5.59 -10.54
N VAL A 123 4.91 -5.55 -9.29
CA VAL A 123 3.49 -5.33 -8.95
C VAL A 123 3.10 -3.86 -9.12
N SER A 124 4.08 -2.96 -9.05
CA SER A 124 3.81 -1.53 -9.23
C SER A 124 3.41 -1.21 -10.68
N GLU A 125 2.61 -0.17 -10.83
CA GLU A 125 2.18 0.32 -12.12
C GLU A 125 2.48 1.81 -12.24
N ARG A 126 2.99 2.22 -13.41
CA ARG A 126 3.36 3.61 -13.64
C ARG A 126 2.20 4.57 -13.39
N ASN A 127 1.01 4.23 -13.87
CA ASN A 127 -0.15 5.11 -13.73
C ASN A 127 -0.56 5.31 -12.26
N SER A 128 -0.55 4.24 -11.48
CA SER A 128 -0.86 4.32 -10.05
C SER A 128 0.15 5.20 -9.31
N LEU A 129 1.44 5.00 -9.61
CA LEU A 129 2.52 5.80 -9.04
C LEU A 129 2.41 7.27 -9.45
N TYR A 130 2.17 7.53 -10.73
CA TYR A 130 2.00 8.88 -11.26
C TYR A 130 0.84 9.60 -10.57
N GLN A 131 -0.30 8.94 -10.39
CA GLN A 131 -1.46 9.54 -9.72
C GLN A 131 -1.16 9.94 -8.27
N LEU A 132 -0.41 9.12 -7.54
CA LEU A 132 0.01 9.43 -6.17
C LEU A 132 0.94 10.65 -6.13
N LEU A 133 1.89 10.72 -7.05
CA LEU A 133 2.79 11.85 -7.15
C LEU A 133 2.05 13.13 -7.58
N LEU A 134 1.04 13.00 -8.42
CA LEU A 134 0.20 14.11 -8.85
C LEU A 134 -0.54 14.75 -7.67
N TRP A 135 -1.04 13.94 -6.74
CA TRP A 135 -1.69 14.44 -5.52
C TRP A 135 -0.74 15.26 -4.65
N ILE A 136 0.53 14.84 -4.56
CA ILE A 136 1.55 15.59 -3.82
C ILE A 136 1.78 16.95 -4.49
N GLU A 137 1.90 16.98 -5.81
CA GLU A 137 2.07 18.24 -6.55
C GLU A 137 0.84 19.15 -6.44
N TYR A 138 -0.36 18.56 -6.45
CA TYR A 138 -1.60 19.31 -6.25
C TYR A 138 -1.66 19.92 -4.86
N ALA A 139 -1.25 19.21 -3.83
CA ALA A 139 -1.18 19.73 -2.47
C ALA A 139 -0.21 20.92 -2.37
N LYS A 140 0.92 20.85 -3.08
CA LYS A 140 1.88 21.97 -3.16
C LYS A 140 1.24 23.18 -3.86
N HIS A 141 0.57 22.94 -4.99
CA HIS A 141 -0.08 23.99 -5.77
C HIS A 141 -1.15 24.73 -4.97
N THR A 142 -1.97 23.99 -4.21
CA THR A 142 -3.05 24.55 -3.40
C THR A 142 -2.58 25.00 -2.01
N GLN A 143 -1.32 24.76 -1.65
CA GLN A 143 -0.75 25.08 -0.33
C GLN A 143 -1.56 24.45 0.81
N ASP A 144 -2.04 23.23 0.59
CA ASP A 144 -2.84 22.46 1.55
C ASP A 144 -1.92 21.51 2.32
N ASP A 145 -1.54 21.90 3.54
CA ASP A 145 -0.59 21.13 4.37
C ASP A 145 -1.18 19.80 4.82
N GLU A 146 -2.47 19.76 5.12
CA GLU A 146 -3.15 18.52 5.52
C GLU A 146 -3.19 17.52 4.37
N LEU A 147 -3.56 17.99 3.16
CA LEU A 147 -3.55 17.17 1.96
C LEU A 147 -2.13 16.69 1.63
N MET A 148 -1.11 17.52 1.87
CA MET A 148 0.30 17.14 1.67
C MET A 148 0.67 15.96 2.56
N LEU A 149 0.31 15.99 3.84
CA LEU A 149 0.58 14.89 4.77
C LEU A 149 -0.12 13.60 4.33
N GLU A 150 -1.39 13.69 3.98
CA GLU A 150 -2.17 12.54 3.50
C GLU A 150 -1.57 11.96 2.21
N SER A 151 -1.23 12.82 1.25
CA SER A 151 -0.69 12.39 -0.04
C SER A 151 0.66 11.71 0.11
N LYS A 152 1.52 12.22 0.98
CA LYS A 152 2.81 11.59 1.28
C LYS A 152 2.64 10.25 1.99
N ALA A 153 1.68 10.17 2.90
CA ALA A 153 1.36 8.91 3.59
C ALA A 153 0.84 7.86 2.60
N ASP A 154 0.00 8.27 1.66
CA ASP A 154 -0.52 7.39 0.61
C ASP A 154 0.60 6.85 -0.29
N LEU A 155 1.54 7.71 -0.68
CA LEU A 155 2.71 7.28 -1.47
C LEU A 155 3.57 6.30 -0.69
N ALA A 156 3.88 6.59 0.57
CA ALA A 156 4.67 5.72 1.43
C ALA A 156 4.02 4.35 1.60
N SER A 157 2.69 4.32 1.81
CA SER A 157 1.93 3.09 1.92
C SER A 157 1.96 2.29 0.63
N TYR A 158 1.77 2.95 -0.51
CA TYR A 158 1.86 2.30 -1.83
C TYR A 158 3.22 1.65 -2.05
N ILE A 159 4.30 2.35 -1.75
CA ILE A 159 5.66 1.81 -1.88
C ILE A 159 5.80 0.53 -1.04
N ARG A 160 5.35 0.55 0.21
CA ARG A 160 5.41 -0.62 1.09
C ARG A 160 4.57 -1.77 0.55
N GLU A 161 3.35 -1.49 0.10
CA GLU A 161 2.44 -2.51 -0.44
C GLU A 161 3.04 -3.22 -1.64
N VAL A 162 3.49 -2.46 -2.63
CA VAL A 162 3.99 -3.04 -3.88
C VAL A 162 5.34 -3.73 -3.71
N THR A 163 6.16 -3.28 -2.77
CA THR A 163 7.45 -3.94 -2.51
C THR A 163 7.25 -5.31 -1.85
N ILE A 164 6.35 -5.40 -0.88
CA ILE A 164 5.98 -6.69 -0.27
C ILE A 164 5.41 -7.63 -1.33
N LEU A 165 4.43 -7.17 -2.10
CA LEU A 165 3.75 -8.00 -3.09
C LEU A 165 4.68 -8.41 -4.23
N SER A 166 5.61 -7.55 -4.64
CA SER A 166 6.59 -7.88 -5.66
C SER A 166 7.58 -8.94 -5.17
N ASP A 167 7.99 -8.85 -3.90
CA ASP A 167 8.89 -9.84 -3.29
C ASP A 167 8.22 -11.21 -3.19
N LEU A 168 6.93 -11.25 -2.84
CA LEU A 168 6.16 -12.50 -2.76
C LEU A 168 6.05 -13.20 -4.12
N LYS A 169 6.01 -12.45 -5.21
CA LYS A 169 5.92 -13.00 -6.58
C LYS A 169 7.28 -13.33 -7.18
N GLY A 170 8.32 -12.74 -6.65
CA GLY A 170 9.67 -12.87 -7.16
C GLY A 170 10.40 -14.04 -6.68
#